data_3edc7a92bb0ea661358396a4a25ac1be
#
_entry.id   3edc7a92bb0ea661358396a4a25ac1be
#
_cell.length_a   1.000
_cell.length_b   1.000
_cell.length_c   1.000
_cell.angle_alpha   90.00
_cell.angle_beta   90.00
_cell.angle_gamma   90.00
#
_symmetry.space_group_name_H-M   'P 1'
#
loop_
_entity.id
_entity.type
_entity.pdbx_description
1 polymer ?
#
loop_
_entity_poly.entity_id
_entity_poly.type
_entity_poly.pdbx_seq_one_letter_code
_entity_poly.pdbx_strand_id
1 'polypeptide(L)'
;MQLGLKDRVAIVTGSARGIGAETALALAEEGARIVVTDIDGDTAAAHCAALQGAGHRAIAVPADVTRRADVERLAQAAVDAFGGVHVLVNNAGFARDARITRLSEADWDAVVDTVLKGAFLCTQAVAPLMAAAKWGRVVNISSRAHLGNPGQANYSAAKAGILGFSAALALELGRDGITVNTIAPGFIETDGVRKLPHYQKIRDNALARTPIGRLGVPRDIASAVCFLASEAAGYITGATLHVTGGRYAT
;
A
#
# COMPACT_ATOMS: atom_id res chain seq x y z
N MET A 1 12.37 14.43 -13.50
CA MET A 1 13.23 13.60 -12.62
C MET A 1 13.11 12.18 -13.14
N GLN A 2 14.19 11.48 -13.36
CA GLN A 2 14.14 10.06 -13.70
C GLN A 2 14.03 9.27 -12.39
N LEU A 3 12.96 8.46 -12.22
CA LEU A 3 12.72 7.73 -10.98
C LEU A 3 13.51 6.43 -10.86
N GLY A 4 14.11 5.93 -11.97
CA GLY A 4 14.91 4.69 -11.97
C GLY A 4 14.08 3.42 -11.74
N LEU A 5 12.77 3.45 -12.05
CA LEU A 5 11.85 2.34 -11.85
C LEU A 5 11.72 1.41 -13.06
N LYS A 6 12.30 1.80 -14.21
CA LYS A 6 12.27 0.97 -15.42
C LYS A 6 12.85 -0.42 -15.13
N ASP A 7 12.11 -1.44 -15.54
CA ASP A 7 12.41 -2.87 -15.34
C ASP A 7 12.46 -3.35 -13.87
N ARG A 8 12.20 -2.51 -12.88
CA ARG A 8 12.03 -2.93 -11.49
C ARG A 8 10.74 -3.74 -11.34
N VAL A 9 10.78 -4.81 -10.57
CA VAL A 9 9.61 -5.64 -10.29
C VAL A 9 8.92 -5.14 -9.04
N ALA A 10 7.66 -4.79 -9.16
CA ALA A 10 6.85 -4.23 -8.07
C ALA A 10 5.65 -5.12 -7.74
N ILE A 11 5.53 -5.54 -6.49
CA ILE A 11 4.35 -6.17 -5.93
C ILE A 11 3.52 -5.09 -5.23
N VAL A 12 2.23 -4.97 -5.58
CA VAL A 12 1.30 -4.05 -4.92
C VAL A 12 0.14 -4.88 -4.36
N THR A 13 0.03 -4.96 -3.03
CA THR A 13 -1.04 -5.73 -2.38
C THR A 13 -2.36 -4.95 -2.36
N GLY A 14 -3.50 -5.63 -2.56
CA GLY A 14 -4.81 -4.98 -2.67
C GLY A 14 -4.88 -4.07 -3.90
N SER A 15 -4.33 -4.51 -5.04
CA SER A 15 -4.18 -3.69 -6.24
C SER A 15 -5.24 -3.94 -7.32
N ALA A 16 -6.34 -4.60 -6.98
CA ALA A 16 -7.47 -4.76 -7.89
C ALA A 16 -8.26 -3.45 -8.10
N ARG A 17 -8.25 -2.54 -7.12
CA ARG A 17 -9.05 -1.30 -7.15
C ARG A 17 -8.43 -0.17 -6.31
N GLY A 18 -8.99 1.03 -6.45
CA GLY A 18 -8.69 2.20 -5.59
C GLY A 18 -7.24 2.63 -5.60
N ILE A 19 -6.68 2.89 -4.41
CA ILE A 19 -5.28 3.35 -4.25
C ILE A 19 -4.30 2.32 -4.81
N GLY A 20 -4.52 1.03 -4.53
CA GLY A 20 -3.63 -0.03 -4.99
C GLY A 20 -3.58 -0.14 -6.51
N ALA A 21 -4.74 -0.08 -7.19
CA ALA A 21 -4.79 -0.13 -8.65
C ALA A 21 -4.10 1.08 -9.28
N GLU A 22 -4.38 2.28 -8.79
CA GLU A 22 -3.71 3.49 -9.28
C GLU A 22 -2.21 3.47 -9.03
N THR A 23 -1.78 2.91 -7.88
CA THR A 23 -0.36 2.73 -7.57
C THR A 23 0.31 1.76 -8.55
N ALA A 24 -0.34 0.64 -8.85
CA ALA A 24 0.15 -0.32 -9.83
C ALA A 24 0.28 0.31 -11.22
N LEU A 25 -0.73 1.09 -11.65
CA LEU A 25 -0.69 1.83 -12.91
C LEU A 25 0.45 2.86 -12.94
N ALA A 26 0.58 3.68 -11.89
CA ALA A 26 1.63 4.71 -11.85
C ALA A 26 3.05 4.11 -11.88
N LEU A 27 3.28 3.01 -11.17
CA LEU A 27 4.55 2.28 -11.25
C LEU A 27 4.79 1.68 -12.64
N ALA A 28 3.74 1.18 -13.30
CA ALA A 28 3.81 0.67 -14.67
C ALA A 28 4.16 1.76 -15.69
N GLU A 29 3.57 2.96 -15.55
CA GLU A 29 3.88 4.13 -16.37
C GLU A 29 5.36 4.56 -16.25
N GLU A 30 5.96 4.34 -15.07
CA GLU A 30 7.40 4.54 -14.84
C GLU A 30 8.27 3.36 -15.35
N GLY A 31 7.66 2.39 -16.05
CA GLY A 31 8.33 1.25 -16.67
C GLY A 31 8.59 0.07 -15.76
N ALA A 32 8.01 0.02 -14.57
CA ALA A 32 8.10 -1.15 -13.69
C ALA A 32 7.29 -2.35 -14.24
N ARG A 33 7.70 -3.55 -13.86
CA ARG A 33 6.98 -4.81 -14.10
C ARG A 33 6.09 -5.09 -12.90
N ILE A 34 4.80 -5.23 -13.11
CA ILE A 34 3.82 -5.22 -12.02
C ILE A 34 3.31 -6.61 -11.70
N VAL A 35 3.28 -6.94 -10.42
CA VAL A 35 2.54 -8.07 -9.89
C VAL A 35 1.30 -7.51 -9.20
N VAL A 36 0.15 -7.63 -9.87
CA VAL A 36 -1.16 -7.28 -9.34
C VAL A 36 -1.62 -8.39 -8.41
N THR A 37 -1.93 -8.08 -7.17
CA THR A 37 -2.44 -9.07 -6.23
C THR A 37 -3.58 -8.52 -5.38
N ASP A 38 -4.61 -9.33 -5.23
CA ASP A 38 -5.78 -9.07 -4.40
C ASP A 38 -6.38 -10.42 -3.96
N ILE A 39 -7.19 -10.42 -2.92
CA ILE A 39 -8.00 -11.58 -2.55
C ILE A 39 -9.12 -11.84 -3.57
N ASP A 40 -9.59 -10.77 -4.23
CA ASP A 40 -10.53 -10.81 -5.35
C ASP A 40 -9.75 -11.06 -6.65
N GLY A 41 -9.53 -12.34 -6.97
CA GLY A 41 -8.74 -12.78 -8.11
C GLY A 41 -9.27 -12.31 -9.47
N ASP A 42 -10.59 -12.28 -9.64
CA ASP A 42 -11.22 -11.87 -10.91
C ASP A 42 -10.99 -10.38 -11.16
N THR A 43 -11.18 -9.54 -10.15
CA THR A 43 -10.90 -8.10 -10.26
C THR A 43 -9.41 -7.84 -10.45
N ALA A 44 -8.52 -8.60 -9.80
CA ALA A 44 -7.07 -8.50 -10.02
C ALA A 44 -6.68 -8.87 -11.44
N ALA A 45 -7.25 -9.94 -12.00
CA ALA A 45 -7.04 -10.36 -13.38
C ALA A 45 -7.53 -9.31 -14.39
N ALA A 46 -8.69 -8.71 -14.15
CA ALA A 46 -9.24 -7.65 -15.00
C ALA A 46 -8.32 -6.40 -14.99
N HIS A 47 -7.83 -5.99 -13.82
CA HIS A 47 -6.89 -4.87 -13.74
C HIS A 47 -5.55 -5.20 -14.42
N CYS A 48 -5.01 -6.40 -14.24
CA CYS A 48 -3.82 -6.85 -14.93
C CYS A 48 -3.99 -6.81 -16.45
N ALA A 49 -5.12 -7.31 -16.97
CA ALA A 49 -5.44 -7.25 -18.39
C ALA A 49 -5.52 -5.80 -18.93
N ALA A 50 -6.05 -4.88 -18.13
CA ALA A 50 -6.08 -3.46 -18.49
C ALA A 50 -4.67 -2.86 -18.59
N LEU A 51 -3.77 -3.18 -17.64
CA LEU A 51 -2.37 -2.78 -17.70
C LEU A 51 -1.66 -3.35 -18.93
N GLN A 52 -1.87 -4.63 -19.22
CA GLN A 52 -1.30 -5.28 -20.41
C GLN A 52 -1.84 -4.66 -21.72
N GLY A 53 -3.14 -4.38 -21.77
CA GLY A 53 -3.79 -3.71 -22.93
C GLY A 53 -3.25 -2.29 -23.16
N ALA A 54 -2.76 -1.62 -22.12
CA ALA A 54 -2.05 -0.34 -22.21
C ALA A 54 -0.54 -0.48 -22.54
N GLY A 55 -0.06 -1.71 -22.78
CA GLY A 55 1.33 -1.98 -23.17
C GLY A 55 2.29 -2.19 -21.98
N HIS A 56 1.79 -2.27 -20.76
CA HIS A 56 2.61 -2.49 -19.57
C HIS A 56 2.86 -3.98 -19.31
N ARG A 57 3.95 -4.30 -18.64
CA ARG A 57 4.31 -5.67 -18.26
C ARG A 57 3.72 -5.98 -16.88
N ALA A 58 2.70 -6.82 -16.84
CA ALA A 58 2.01 -7.19 -15.61
C ALA A 58 1.63 -8.66 -15.59
N ILE A 59 1.53 -9.22 -14.38
CA ILE A 59 0.89 -10.52 -14.09
C ILE A 59 -0.11 -10.34 -12.95
N ALA A 60 -1.13 -11.18 -12.90
CA ALA A 60 -2.06 -11.26 -11.77
C ALA A 60 -1.77 -12.52 -10.96
N VAL A 61 -1.64 -12.37 -9.64
CA VAL A 61 -1.44 -13.47 -8.69
C VAL A 61 -2.42 -13.28 -7.54
N PRO A 62 -3.57 -13.94 -7.52
CA PRO A 62 -4.51 -13.87 -6.40
C PRO A 62 -3.87 -14.38 -5.12
N ALA A 63 -3.97 -13.60 -4.03
CA ALA A 63 -3.44 -13.98 -2.74
C ALA A 63 -4.20 -13.33 -1.58
N ASP A 64 -4.43 -14.10 -0.54
CA ASP A 64 -4.80 -13.62 0.78
C ASP A 64 -3.52 -13.31 1.57
N VAL A 65 -3.25 -12.03 1.81
CA VAL A 65 -2.04 -11.58 2.51
C VAL A 65 -1.95 -12.06 3.97
N THR A 66 -3.06 -12.55 4.54
CA THR A 66 -3.07 -13.12 5.89
C THR A 66 -2.55 -14.57 5.93
N ARG A 67 -2.41 -15.20 4.76
CA ARG A 67 -2.00 -16.59 4.61
C ARG A 67 -0.58 -16.70 4.08
N ARG A 68 0.32 -17.24 4.90
CA ARG A 68 1.74 -17.41 4.56
C ARG A 68 1.95 -18.10 3.21
N ALA A 69 1.26 -19.22 2.99
CA ALA A 69 1.42 -20.00 1.75
C ALA A 69 1.04 -19.19 0.49
N ASP A 70 0.05 -18.30 0.58
CA ASP A 70 -0.34 -17.43 -0.53
C ASP A 70 0.72 -16.37 -0.79
N VAL A 71 1.29 -15.79 0.28
CA VAL A 71 2.35 -14.79 0.18
C VAL A 71 3.65 -15.39 -0.38
N GLU A 72 4.02 -16.59 0.03
CA GLU A 72 5.18 -17.29 -0.51
C GLU A 72 5.00 -17.62 -2.00
N ARG A 73 3.80 -18.08 -2.39
CA ARG A 73 3.44 -18.30 -3.80
C ARG A 73 3.47 -17.00 -4.61
N LEU A 74 3.01 -15.89 -4.03
CA LEU A 74 3.06 -14.57 -4.65
C LEU A 74 4.50 -14.12 -4.93
N ALA A 75 5.39 -14.25 -3.95
CA ALA A 75 6.79 -13.90 -4.10
C ALA A 75 7.49 -14.78 -5.15
N GLN A 76 7.22 -16.10 -5.13
CA GLN A 76 7.77 -17.04 -6.11
C GLN A 76 7.29 -16.72 -7.53
N ALA A 77 6.00 -16.43 -7.72
CA ALA A 77 5.46 -16.06 -9.03
C ALA A 77 6.11 -14.78 -9.61
N ALA A 78 6.45 -13.82 -8.76
CA ALA A 78 7.20 -12.63 -9.18
C ALA A 78 8.63 -12.99 -9.65
N VAL A 79 9.29 -13.90 -8.96
CA VAL A 79 10.62 -14.42 -9.36
C VAL A 79 10.53 -15.18 -10.68
N ASP A 80 9.58 -16.08 -10.82
CA ASP A 80 9.42 -16.91 -12.03
C ASP A 80 9.11 -16.07 -13.27
N ALA A 81 8.26 -15.05 -13.13
CA ALA A 81 7.84 -14.22 -14.25
C ALA A 81 8.85 -13.11 -14.61
N PHE A 82 9.55 -12.55 -13.61
CA PHE A 82 10.31 -11.32 -13.78
C PHE A 82 11.73 -11.35 -13.20
N GLY A 83 12.12 -12.43 -12.54
CA GLY A 83 13.49 -12.65 -12.07
C GLY A 83 13.78 -12.12 -10.66
N GLY A 84 12.80 -11.57 -9.96
CA GLY A 84 13.01 -11.05 -8.58
C GLY A 84 11.91 -10.11 -8.12
N VAL A 85 12.14 -9.48 -6.96
CA VAL A 85 11.27 -8.45 -6.38
C VAL A 85 12.12 -7.26 -5.96
N HIS A 86 11.75 -6.06 -6.37
CA HIS A 86 12.48 -4.82 -6.09
C HIS A 86 11.66 -3.83 -5.27
N VAL A 87 10.37 -3.76 -5.51
CA VAL A 87 9.45 -2.86 -4.81
C VAL A 87 8.31 -3.68 -4.20
N LEU A 88 8.01 -3.45 -2.93
CA LEU A 88 6.82 -3.95 -2.27
C LEU A 88 5.99 -2.77 -1.76
N VAL A 89 4.73 -2.71 -2.19
CA VAL A 89 3.75 -1.78 -1.64
C VAL A 89 2.72 -2.54 -0.82
N ASN A 90 2.82 -2.47 0.50
CA ASN A 90 1.83 -3.03 1.41
C ASN A 90 0.64 -2.08 1.51
N ASN A 91 -0.32 -2.26 0.61
CA ASN A 91 -1.53 -1.44 0.52
C ASN A 91 -2.79 -2.20 0.96
N ALA A 92 -2.82 -3.53 0.92
CA ALA A 92 -3.98 -4.32 1.32
C ALA A 92 -4.52 -3.91 2.69
N GLY A 93 -5.82 -3.68 2.77
CA GLY A 93 -6.47 -3.30 4.01
C GLY A 93 -7.88 -2.79 3.81
N PHE A 94 -8.67 -2.89 4.86
CA PHE A 94 -10.06 -2.42 4.93
C PHE A 94 -10.38 -1.97 6.35
N ALA A 95 -11.51 -1.32 6.54
CA ALA A 95 -12.02 -0.92 7.85
C ALA A 95 -13.27 -1.73 8.22
N ARG A 96 -13.40 -2.04 9.51
CA ARG A 96 -14.61 -2.57 10.15
C ARG A 96 -14.95 -1.64 11.30
N ASP A 97 -15.80 -0.67 10.99
CA ASP A 97 -16.08 0.45 11.90
C ASP A 97 -17.12 0.03 12.93
N ALA A 98 -16.76 0.09 14.21
CA ALA A 98 -17.67 -0.09 15.35
C ALA A 98 -17.16 0.66 16.57
N ARG A 99 -18.08 1.12 17.45
CA ARG A 99 -17.67 1.62 18.76
C ARG A 99 -17.03 0.50 19.57
N ILE A 100 -16.06 0.81 20.41
CA ILE A 100 -15.30 -0.19 21.19
C ILE A 100 -16.23 -1.13 21.98
N THR A 101 -17.34 -0.64 22.47
CA THR A 101 -18.36 -1.45 23.19
C THR A 101 -19.13 -2.45 22.33
N ARG A 102 -18.94 -2.40 20.99
CA ARG A 102 -19.65 -3.27 20.02
C ARG A 102 -18.70 -3.90 19.01
N LEU A 103 -17.42 -3.55 19.06
CA LEU A 103 -16.41 -4.12 18.17
C LEU A 103 -16.21 -5.58 18.54
N SER A 104 -16.44 -6.49 17.58
CA SER A 104 -16.21 -7.92 17.79
C SER A 104 -14.70 -8.23 17.69
N GLU A 105 -14.28 -9.29 18.40
CA GLU A 105 -12.92 -9.82 18.29
C GLU A 105 -12.61 -10.24 16.85
N ALA A 106 -13.55 -10.86 16.16
CA ALA A 106 -13.42 -11.25 14.76
C ALA A 106 -13.19 -10.06 13.81
N ASP A 107 -13.86 -8.91 14.03
CA ASP A 107 -13.63 -7.69 13.26
C ASP A 107 -12.30 -7.01 13.62
N TRP A 108 -11.87 -7.14 14.88
CA TRP A 108 -10.53 -6.71 15.30
C TRP A 108 -9.46 -7.52 14.59
N ASP A 109 -9.51 -8.85 14.71
CA ASP A 109 -8.53 -9.76 14.11
C ASP A 109 -8.46 -9.62 12.60
N ALA A 110 -9.61 -9.58 11.92
CA ALA A 110 -9.65 -9.45 10.47
C ALA A 110 -8.93 -8.19 9.96
N VAL A 111 -9.08 -7.06 10.65
CA VAL A 111 -8.42 -5.80 10.28
C VAL A 111 -6.93 -5.82 10.62
N VAL A 112 -6.56 -6.27 11.81
CA VAL A 112 -5.16 -6.32 12.26
C VAL A 112 -4.37 -7.33 11.43
N ASP A 113 -4.95 -8.52 11.18
CA ASP A 113 -4.30 -9.55 10.38
C ASP A 113 -4.08 -9.09 8.94
N THR A 114 -5.06 -8.44 8.31
CA THR A 114 -4.89 -7.97 6.94
C THR A 114 -3.88 -6.82 6.84
N VAL A 115 -4.02 -5.81 7.70
CA VAL A 115 -3.24 -4.58 7.60
C VAL A 115 -1.81 -4.77 8.12
N LEU A 116 -1.65 -5.33 9.32
CA LEU A 116 -0.35 -5.36 10.00
C LEU A 116 0.38 -6.69 9.78
N LYS A 117 -0.28 -7.81 10.07
CA LYS A 117 0.32 -9.14 9.84
C LYS A 117 0.53 -9.41 8.37
N GLY A 118 -0.38 -9.00 7.48
CA GLY A 118 -0.21 -9.12 6.03
C GLY A 118 1.03 -8.37 5.54
N ALA A 119 1.24 -7.13 6.00
CA ALA A 119 2.46 -6.37 5.69
C ALA A 119 3.73 -7.07 6.21
N PHE A 120 3.68 -7.64 7.41
CA PHE A 120 4.77 -8.45 7.96
C PHE A 120 5.06 -9.66 7.07
N LEU A 121 4.06 -10.48 6.73
CA LEU A 121 4.25 -11.68 5.93
C LEU A 121 4.81 -11.35 4.54
N CYS A 122 4.23 -10.35 3.86
CA CYS A 122 4.71 -9.93 2.54
C CYS A 122 6.15 -9.42 2.59
N THR A 123 6.49 -8.59 3.58
CA THR A 123 7.85 -8.08 3.70
C THR A 123 8.84 -9.19 4.03
N GLN A 124 8.49 -10.12 4.92
CA GLN A 124 9.32 -11.27 5.28
C GLN A 124 9.63 -12.15 4.06
N ALA A 125 8.67 -12.34 3.16
CA ALA A 125 8.85 -13.18 1.96
C ALA A 125 9.76 -12.52 0.92
N VAL A 126 9.72 -11.18 0.77
CA VAL A 126 10.48 -10.50 -0.28
C VAL A 126 11.81 -9.90 0.20
N ALA A 127 12.00 -9.64 1.48
CA ALA A 127 13.22 -9.03 2.01
C ALA A 127 14.50 -9.82 1.66
N PRO A 128 14.53 -11.17 1.70
CA PRO A 128 15.70 -11.92 1.26
C PRO A 128 16.03 -11.72 -0.21
N LEU A 129 15.03 -11.58 -1.08
CA LEU A 129 15.21 -11.33 -2.51
C LEU A 129 15.80 -9.95 -2.77
N MET A 130 15.29 -8.95 -2.06
CA MET A 130 15.82 -7.57 -2.11
C MET A 130 17.23 -7.49 -1.56
N ALA A 131 17.53 -8.17 -0.46
CA ALA A 131 18.86 -8.22 0.16
C ALA A 131 19.91 -8.86 -0.77
N ALA A 132 19.53 -9.94 -1.46
CA ALA A 132 20.39 -10.58 -2.47
C ALA A 132 20.70 -9.63 -3.64
N ALA A 133 19.74 -8.81 -4.05
CA ALA A 133 19.91 -7.80 -5.09
C ALA A 133 20.64 -6.53 -4.59
N LYS A 134 20.89 -6.39 -3.29
CA LYS A 134 21.41 -5.18 -2.63
C LYS A 134 20.61 -3.92 -2.99
N TRP A 135 19.34 -4.10 -3.27
CA TRP A 135 18.41 -3.03 -3.62
C TRP A 135 16.96 -3.44 -3.29
N GLY A 136 16.27 -2.60 -2.58
CA GLY A 136 14.85 -2.80 -2.26
C GLY A 136 14.15 -1.52 -1.81
N ARG A 137 12.85 -1.47 -2.06
CA ARG A 137 11.97 -0.39 -1.64
C ARG A 137 10.68 -0.98 -1.07
N VAL A 138 10.46 -0.78 0.22
CA VAL A 138 9.20 -1.16 0.88
C VAL A 138 8.44 0.11 1.21
N VAL A 139 7.23 0.23 0.68
CA VAL A 139 6.32 1.34 0.97
C VAL A 139 5.06 0.80 1.63
N ASN A 140 4.87 1.14 2.89
CA ASN A 140 3.72 0.73 3.68
C ASN A 140 2.64 1.80 3.65
N ILE A 141 1.40 1.44 3.28
CA ILE A 141 0.28 2.37 3.29
C ILE A 141 -0.39 2.34 4.65
N SER A 142 -0.13 3.36 5.46
CA SER A 142 -0.84 3.63 6.70
C SER A 142 -2.15 4.39 6.43
N SER A 143 -2.53 5.30 7.29
CA SER A 143 -3.67 6.21 7.19
C SER A 143 -3.52 7.29 8.24
N ARG A 144 -4.08 8.49 8.03
CA ARG A 144 -4.25 9.46 9.11
C ARG A 144 -4.96 8.87 10.34
N ALA A 145 -5.69 7.76 10.17
CA ALA A 145 -6.34 7.06 11.28
C ALA A 145 -5.36 6.54 12.33
N HIS A 146 -4.05 6.49 12.05
CA HIS A 146 -3.02 6.18 13.06
C HIS A 146 -2.99 7.19 14.23
N LEU A 147 -3.51 8.41 14.01
CA LEU A 147 -3.70 9.43 15.06
C LEU A 147 -4.99 9.23 15.87
N GLY A 148 -5.77 8.22 15.53
CA GLY A 148 -7.07 7.93 16.12
C GLY A 148 -8.24 8.43 15.28
N ASN A 149 -9.25 7.56 15.13
CA ASN A 149 -10.51 7.91 14.50
C ASN A 149 -11.65 7.22 15.29
N PRO A 150 -12.65 7.96 15.77
CA PRO A 150 -13.76 7.37 16.51
C PRO A 150 -14.45 6.25 15.72
N GLY A 151 -14.65 5.10 16.36
CA GLY A 151 -15.25 3.91 15.73
C GLY A 151 -14.27 3.03 14.94
N GLN A 152 -12.98 3.37 14.90
CA GLN A 152 -11.94 2.64 14.16
C GLN A 152 -10.79 2.18 15.07
N ALA A 153 -11.08 1.67 16.25
CA ALA A 153 -10.04 1.27 17.20
C ALA A 153 -9.08 0.22 16.61
N ASN A 154 -9.63 -0.81 15.94
CA ASN A 154 -8.87 -1.85 15.24
C ASN A 154 -8.02 -1.28 14.09
N TYR A 155 -8.64 -0.49 13.22
CA TYR A 155 -7.96 0.10 12.07
C TYR A 155 -6.90 1.12 12.48
N SER A 156 -7.20 1.96 13.48
CA SER A 156 -6.25 2.93 14.03
C SER A 156 -5.05 2.23 14.66
N ALA A 157 -5.28 1.17 15.45
CA ALA A 157 -4.21 0.38 16.05
C ALA A 157 -3.32 -0.29 14.98
N ALA A 158 -3.94 -0.93 13.96
CA ALA A 158 -3.20 -1.56 12.88
C ALA A 158 -2.39 -0.55 12.07
N LYS A 159 -2.99 0.60 11.72
CA LYS A 159 -2.30 1.66 10.94
C LYS A 159 -1.22 2.40 11.74
N ALA A 160 -1.35 2.49 13.08
CA ALA A 160 -0.28 2.97 13.95
C ALA A 160 0.84 1.92 14.07
N GLY A 161 0.50 0.64 14.19
CA GLY A 161 1.46 -0.47 14.20
C GLY A 161 2.35 -0.50 12.95
N ILE A 162 1.82 -0.14 11.80
CA ILE A 162 2.58 0.01 10.54
C ILE A 162 3.75 1.01 10.68
N LEU A 163 3.59 2.11 11.43
CA LEU A 163 4.66 3.09 11.61
C LEU A 163 5.82 2.48 12.40
N GLY A 164 5.52 1.84 13.52
CA GLY A 164 6.53 1.18 14.35
C GLY A 164 7.21 0.02 13.62
N PHE A 165 6.44 -0.79 12.89
CA PHE A 165 6.94 -1.85 12.03
C PHE A 165 7.91 -1.30 10.97
N SER A 166 7.54 -0.24 10.26
CA SER A 166 8.38 0.39 9.24
C SER A 166 9.68 0.95 9.82
N ALA A 167 9.61 1.59 10.99
CA ALA A 167 10.78 2.15 11.66
C ALA A 167 11.79 1.05 12.06
N ALA A 168 11.31 -0.07 12.62
CA ALA A 168 12.16 -1.20 12.96
C ALA A 168 12.85 -1.79 11.73
N LEU A 169 12.10 -2.04 10.65
CA LEU A 169 12.64 -2.59 9.40
C LEU A 169 13.62 -1.65 8.69
N ALA A 170 13.40 -0.34 8.78
CA ALA A 170 14.33 0.64 8.22
C ALA A 170 15.73 0.54 8.85
N LEU A 171 15.79 0.29 10.17
CA LEU A 171 17.06 0.08 10.89
C LEU A 171 17.67 -1.28 10.56
N GLU A 172 16.84 -2.31 10.44
CA GLU A 172 17.28 -3.68 10.20
C GLU A 172 17.81 -3.88 8.78
N LEU A 173 17.08 -3.40 7.77
CA LEU A 173 17.32 -3.72 6.37
C LEU A 173 18.18 -2.67 5.62
N GLY A 174 18.48 -1.55 6.26
CA GLY A 174 19.21 -0.45 5.61
C GLY A 174 20.60 -0.86 5.07
N ARG A 175 21.33 -1.72 5.78
CA ARG A 175 22.64 -2.24 5.36
C ARG A 175 22.57 -3.15 4.12
N ASP A 176 21.39 -3.65 3.80
CA ASP A 176 21.13 -4.45 2.62
C ASP A 176 20.69 -3.62 1.40
N GLY A 177 20.74 -2.30 1.49
CA GLY A 177 20.33 -1.39 0.42
C GLY A 177 18.81 -1.25 0.29
N ILE A 178 18.06 -1.63 1.33
CA ILE A 178 16.59 -1.60 1.35
C ILE A 178 16.12 -0.38 2.15
N THR A 179 15.27 0.44 1.56
CA THR A 179 14.56 1.49 2.31
C THR A 179 13.15 1.05 2.65
N VAL A 180 12.68 1.42 3.84
CA VAL A 180 11.33 1.12 4.32
C VAL A 180 10.68 2.41 4.78
N ASN A 181 9.62 2.83 4.09
CA ASN A 181 8.91 4.08 4.38
C ASN A 181 7.41 3.86 4.48
N THR A 182 6.74 4.80 5.11
CA THR A 182 5.28 4.79 5.28
C THR A 182 4.67 6.00 4.58
N ILE A 183 3.53 5.80 3.92
CA ILE A 183 2.65 6.88 3.49
C ILE A 183 1.40 6.85 4.38
N ALA A 184 1.00 7.99 4.91
CA ALA A 184 -0.23 8.18 5.67
C ALA A 184 -1.21 9.05 4.88
N PRO A 185 -2.13 8.44 4.10
CA PRO A 185 -3.14 9.16 3.33
C PRO A 185 -4.12 9.92 4.24
N GLY A 186 -4.57 11.07 3.75
CA GLY A 186 -5.75 11.75 4.25
C GLY A 186 -7.05 11.09 3.78
N PHE A 187 -8.06 11.91 3.49
CA PHE A 187 -9.29 11.41 2.88
C PHE A 187 -9.10 11.34 1.36
N ILE A 188 -9.07 10.11 0.84
CA ILE A 188 -8.88 9.83 -0.59
C ILE A 188 -10.21 9.37 -1.18
N GLU A 189 -10.67 10.07 -2.21
CA GLU A 189 -11.91 9.79 -2.89
C GLU A 189 -11.72 8.63 -3.89
N THR A 190 -12.08 7.43 -3.45
CA THR A 190 -12.10 6.21 -4.28
C THR A 190 -13.54 5.83 -4.64
N ASP A 191 -13.72 4.95 -5.61
CA ASP A 191 -15.06 4.44 -5.95
C ASP A 191 -15.72 3.71 -4.77
N GLY A 192 -14.93 3.03 -3.93
CA GLY A 192 -15.43 2.42 -2.70
C GLY A 192 -15.96 3.46 -1.71
N VAL A 193 -15.26 4.58 -1.55
CA VAL A 193 -15.67 5.71 -0.70
C VAL A 193 -16.93 6.39 -1.24
N ARG A 194 -17.05 6.55 -2.55
CA ARG A 194 -18.24 7.15 -3.20
C ARG A 194 -19.52 6.34 -3.00
N LYS A 195 -19.39 5.03 -2.76
CA LYS A 195 -20.52 4.12 -2.49
C LYS A 195 -20.95 4.08 -1.03
N LEU A 196 -20.27 4.79 -0.12
CA LEU A 196 -20.62 4.80 1.30
C LEU A 196 -21.97 5.49 1.55
N PRO A 197 -22.77 5.00 2.50
CA PRO A 197 -23.93 5.72 2.98
C PRO A 197 -23.53 7.13 3.43
N HIS A 198 -24.37 8.12 3.09
CA HIS A 198 -24.11 9.54 3.43
C HIS A 198 -22.80 10.12 2.87
N TYR A 199 -22.30 9.57 1.76
CA TYR A 199 -21.06 10.02 1.12
C TYR A 199 -20.97 11.55 1.01
N GLN A 200 -22.02 12.24 0.55
CA GLN A 200 -22.00 13.69 0.39
C GLN A 200 -21.64 14.42 1.70
N LYS A 201 -22.24 14.02 2.82
CA LYS A 201 -21.95 14.61 4.14
C LYS A 201 -20.49 14.31 4.57
N ILE A 202 -20.01 13.10 4.32
CA ILE A 202 -18.63 12.71 4.63
C ILE A 202 -17.66 13.54 3.80
N ARG A 203 -17.94 13.68 2.50
CA ARG A 203 -17.18 14.47 1.54
C ARG A 203 -17.07 15.94 1.96
N ASP A 204 -18.21 16.58 2.23
CA ASP A 204 -18.26 18.00 2.60
C ASP A 204 -17.52 18.27 3.91
N ASN A 205 -17.67 17.40 4.91
CA ASN A 205 -16.90 17.48 6.16
C ASN A 205 -15.40 17.28 5.94
N ALA A 206 -15.02 16.40 5.02
CA ALA A 206 -13.61 16.18 4.70
C ALA A 206 -13.02 17.39 3.98
N LEU A 207 -13.74 17.93 2.98
CA LEU A 207 -13.34 19.08 2.21
C LEU A 207 -13.16 20.33 3.08
N ALA A 208 -14.12 20.62 3.97
CA ALA A 208 -14.06 21.75 4.90
C ALA A 208 -12.85 21.73 5.83
N ARG A 209 -12.23 20.55 6.02
CA ARG A 209 -11.05 20.37 6.88
C ARG A 209 -9.76 20.12 6.09
N THR A 210 -9.77 20.29 4.78
CA THR A 210 -8.61 20.05 3.92
C THR A 210 -8.11 21.37 3.36
N PRO A 211 -7.00 21.93 3.90
CA PRO A 211 -6.49 23.26 3.55
C PRO A 211 -6.22 23.50 2.07
N ILE A 212 -5.78 22.46 1.33
CA ILE A 212 -5.51 22.57 -0.12
C ILE A 212 -6.77 22.76 -0.97
N GLY A 213 -7.98 22.74 -0.36
CA GLY A 213 -9.25 23.05 -1.03
C GLY A 213 -9.80 21.96 -1.95
N ARG A 214 -9.21 20.77 -1.96
CA ARG A 214 -9.73 19.60 -2.67
C ARG A 214 -9.53 18.32 -1.86
N LEU A 215 -10.28 17.28 -2.17
CA LEU A 215 -10.02 15.96 -1.65
C LEU A 215 -8.83 15.32 -2.38
N GLY A 216 -8.18 14.38 -1.70
CA GLY A 216 -7.18 13.55 -2.34
C GLY A 216 -7.82 12.55 -3.30
N VAL A 217 -7.11 12.23 -4.38
CA VAL A 217 -7.46 11.17 -5.31
C VAL A 217 -6.40 10.07 -5.26
N PRO A 218 -6.68 8.83 -5.71
CA PRO A 218 -5.71 7.73 -5.69
C PRO A 218 -4.35 8.11 -6.29
N ARG A 219 -4.33 8.93 -7.33
CA ARG A 219 -3.10 9.41 -7.99
C ARG A 219 -2.19 10.22 -7.07
N ASP A 220 -2.74 10.98 -6.11
CA ASP A 220 -1.92 11.72 -5.14
C ASP A 220 -1.07 10.76 -4.29
N ILE A 221 -1.62 9.59 -3.94
CA ILE A 221 -0.92 8.56 -3.19
C ILE A 221 0.05 7.80 -4.09
N ALA A 222 -0.39 7.42 -5.28
CA ALA A 222 0.44 6.70 -6.25
C ALA A 222 1.72 7.48 -6.61
N SER A 223 1.63 8.80 -6.81
CA SER A 223 2.79 9.66 -7.06
C SER A 223 3.78 9.66 -5.90
N ALA A 224 3.28 9.70 -4.66
CA ALA A 224 4.13 9.61 -3.47
C ALA A 224 4.79 8.22 -3.34
N VAL A 225 4.07 7.14 -3.70
CA VAL A 225 4.66 5.79 -3.76
C VAL A 225 5.76 5.73 -4.80
N CYS A 226 5.55 6.21 -6.03
CA CYS A 226 6.56 6.21 -7.09
C CYS A 226 7.82 6.97 -6.64
N PHE A 227 7.67 8.11 -5.96
CA PHE A 227 8.81 8.86 -5.41
C PHE A 227 9.56 8.03 -4.35
N LEU A 228 8.87 7.48 -3.33
CA LEU A 228 9.53 6.69 -2.27
C LEU A 228 10.11 5.36 -2.78
N ALA A 229 9.57 4.81 -3.86
CA ALA A 229 10.11 3.62 -4.53
C ALA A 229 11.28 3.91 -5.45
N SER A 230 11.61 5.17 -5.71
CA SER A 230 12.60 5.59 -6.70
C SER A 230 14.05 5.58 -6.17
N GLU A 231 15.01 5.72 -7.08
CA GLU A 231 16.42 6.01 -6.75
C GLU A 231 16.56 7.38 -6.05
N ALA A 232 15.71 8.35 -6.41
CA ALA A 232 15.77 9.70 -5.84
C ALA A 232 15.47 9.73 -4.34
N ALA A 233 14.74 8.73 -3.82
CA ALA A 233 14.44 8.55 -2.41
C ALA A 233 15.41 7.61 -1.68
N GLY A 234 16.54 7.25 -2.30
CA GLY A 234 17.47 6.23 -1.78
C GLY A 234 18.10 6.55 -0.42
N TYR A 235 18.05 7.80 0.04
CA TYR A 235 18.50 8.20 1.40
C TYR A 235 17.35 8.46 2.37
N ILE A 236 16.11 8.15 1.97
CA ILE A 236 14.92 8.28 2.81
C ILE A 236 14.53 6.88 3.28
N THR A 237 14.66 6.62 4.58
CA THR A 237 14.19 5.37 5.21
C THR A 237 13.69 5.64 6.62
N GLY A 238 12.70 4.88 7.09
CA GLY A 238 12.04 5.08 8.38
C GLY A 238 11.09 6.29 8.43
N ALA A 239 10.88 6.98 7.31
CA ALA A 239 10.04 8.17 7.25
C ALA A 239 8.56 7.83 7.13
N THR A 240 7.72 8.71 7.68
CA THR A 240 6.27 8.73 7.43
C THR A 240 5.91 9.99 6.66
N LEU A 241 5.46 9.80 5.41
CA LEU A 241 5.00 10.88 4.55
C LEU A 241 3.49 11.05 4.66
N HIS A 242 3.03 12.18 5.17
CA HIS A 242 1.63 12.52 5.28
C HIS A 242 1.13 13.15 3.97
N VAL A 243 0.29 12.41 3.23
CA VAL A 243 -0.34 12.89 1.98
C VAL A 243 -1.80 13.22 2.28
N THR A 244 -2.05 14.39 2.87
CA THR A 244 -3.31 14.73 3.54
C THR A 244 -3.95 16.03 3.05
N GLY A 245 -3.30 16.74 2.12
CA GLY A 245 -3.73 18.08 1.69
C GLY A 245 -3.69 19.13 2.81
N GLY A 246 -2.77 18.96 3.79
CA GLY A 246 -2.64 19.84 4.96
C GLY A 246 -3.60 19.51 6.11
N ARG A 247 -4.51 18.58 5.93
CA ARG A 247 -5.34 18.09 7.02
C ARG A 247 -4.48 17.26 7.97
N TYR A 248 -4.31 17.68 9.21
CA TYR A 248 -3.38 17.12 10.21
C TYR A 248 -1.90 17.40 9.91
N ALA A 249 -1.59 18.62 9.49
CA ALA A 249 -0.23 19.13 9.59
C ALA A 249 0.14 19.18 11.10
N THR A 250 1.13 18.41 11.49
CA THR A 250 1.72 18.42 12.85
C THR A 250 3.07 19.09 12.77
#